data_0e6b05521e47b931cbbc97e972262769
#
_entry.id   0e6b05521e47b931cbbc97e972262769
#
_cell.length_a   1.000
_cell.length_b   1.000
_cell.length_c   1.000
_cell.angle_alpha   90.00
_cell.angle_beta   90.00
_cell.angle_gamma   90.00
#
_symmetry.space_group_name_H-M   'P 1'
#
loop_
_entity.id
_entity.type
_entity.pdbx_description
1 polymer ?
#
loop_
_entity_poly.entity_id
_entity_poly.type
_entity_poly.pdbx_seq_one_letter_code
_entity_poly.pdbx_strand_id
1 'polypeptide(L)'
;VSFDGFVLAAATEANVNADRIGAMCASLLALSRRATKEIDVGELKQIILGGSSGIMLLIEAGTGRALTLSAESSANLGRILLDARKAAMRLAELGG
;
A
#
# COMPACT_ATOMS: atom_id res chain seq x y z
N VAL A 1 -2.03 -3.01 6.56
CA VAL A 1 -2.80 -4.17 6.06
C VAL A 1 -1.91 -5.41 6.05
N SER A 2 -2.40 -6.51 6.57
CA SER A 2 -1.70 -7.78 6.47
C SER A 2 -2.00 -8.46 5.12
N PHE A 3 -1.12 -9.38 4.69
CA PHE A 3 -1.27 -10.03 3.38
C PHE A 3 -2.42 -11.03 3.33
N ASP A 4 -2.97 -11.43 4.44
CA ASP A 4 -4.18 -12.24 4.50
C ASP A 4 -5.47 -11.40 4.51
N GLY A 5 -5.35 -10.11 4.31
CA GLY A 5 -6.47 -9.19 4.13
C GLY A 5 -6.96 -8.50 5.39
N PHE A 6 -6.32 -8.72 6.52
CA PHE A 6 -6.69 -8.03 7.75
C PHE A 6 -6.09 -6.63 7.82
N VAL A 7 -6.89 -5.68 8.23
CA VAL A 7 -6.44 -4.31 8.45
C VAL A 7 -5.89 -4.19 9.86
N LEU A 8 -4.58 -3.94 9.97
CA LEU A 8 -3.90 -3.83 11.27
C LEU A 8 -4.03 -2.45 11.87
N ALA A 9 -4.05 -1.43 11.04
CA ALA A 9 -4.27 -0.05 11.45
C ALA A 9 -4.89 0.69 10.26
N ALA A 10 -5.95 1.42 10.49
CA ALA A 10 -6.63 2.15 9.42
C ALA A 10 -7.10 3.50 9.92
N ALA A 11 -6.76 4.55 9.18
CA ALA A 11 -7.36 5.86 9.29
C ALA A 11 -8.28 6.02 8.07
N THR A 12 -9.49 5.48 8.18
CA THR A 12 -10.44 5.46 7.09
C THR A 12 -11.60 6.42 7.34
N GLU A 13 -12.19 6.90 6.26
CA GLU A 13 -13.41 7.67 6.36
C GLU A 13 -14.59 6.76 6.72
N ALA A 14 -15.65 7.35 7.26
CA ALA A 14 -16.76 6.61 7.85
C ALA A 14 -17.47 5.64 6.90
N ASN A 15 -17.40 5.88 5.58
CA ASN A 15 -18.05 5.04 4.58
C ASN A 15 -17.12 4.04 3.91
N VAL A 16 -15.90 3.88 4.41
CA VAL A 16 -14.93 2.92 3.87
C VAL A 16 -15.02 1.62 4.65
N ASN A 17 -15.18 0.50 3.95
CA ASN A 17 -15.16 -0.83 4.55
C ASN A 17 -13.70 -1.30 4.65
N ALA A 18 -13.14 -1.28 5.85
CA ALA A 18 -11.73 -1.61 6.09
C ALA A 18 -11.38 -3.06 5.74
N ASP A 19 -12.27 -4.01 6.02
CA ASP A 19 -12.02 -5.42 5.71
C ASP A 19 -11.98 -5.66 4.20
N ARG A 20 -12.87 -5.01 3.47
CA ARG A 20 -12.89 -5.09 2.00
C ARG A 20 -11.62 -4.49 1.41
N ILE A 21 -11.19 -3.34 1.90
CA ILE A 21 -9.95 -2.69 1.45
C ILE A 21 -8.75 -3.60 1.72
N GLY A 22 -8.70 -4.23 2.90
CA GLY A 22 -7.63 -5.16 3.23
C GLY A 22 -7.54 -6.33 2.27
N ALA A 23 -8.68 -6.93 1.93
CA ALA A 23 -8.73 -8.05 0.98
C ALA A 23 -8.29 -7.61 -0.42
N MET A 24 -8.73 -6.44 -0.87
CA MET A 24 -8.34 -5.89 -2.17
C MET A 24 -6.84 -5.60 -2.22
N CYS A 25 -6.28 -5.05 -1.16
CA CYS A 25 -4.84 -4.76 -1.08
C CYS A 25 -4.01 -6.05 -1.15
N ALA A 26 -4.42 -7.10 -0.45
CA ALA A 26 -3.73 -8.38 -0.51
C ALA A 26 -3.72 -8.95 -1.92
N SER A 27 -4.85 -8.88 -2.63
CA SER A 27 -4.96 -9.34 -4.01
C SER A 27 -4.10 -8.51 -4.96
N LEU A 28 -4.12 -7.18 -4.81
CA LEU A 28 -3.31 -6.27 -5.63
C LEU A 28 -1.82 -6.55 -5.47
N LEU A 29 -1.37 -6.75 -4.24
CA LEU A 29 0.04 -7.06 -3.97
C LEU A 29 0.47 -8.37 -4.63
N ALA A 30 -0.34 -9.41 -4.50
CA ALA A 30 -0.04 -10.72 -5.09
C ALA A 30 0.05 -10.63 -6.62
N LEU A 31 -0.92 -9.99 -7.26
CA LEU A 31 -0.94 -9.81 -8.72
C LEU A 31 0.21 -8.92 -9.19
N SER A 32 0.50 -7.86 -8.47
CA SER A 32 1.56 -6.92 -8.84
C SER A 32 2.94 -7.54 -8.75
N ARG A 33 3.18 -8.40 -7.76
CA ARG A 33 4.45 -9.14 -7.66
C ARG A 33 4.64 -10.05 -8.85
N ARG A 34 3.60 -10.74 -9.27
CA ARG A 34 3.66 -11.60 -10.46
C ARG A 34 3.92 -10.77 -11.71
N ALA A 35 3.24 -9.64 -11.85
CA ALA A 35 3.39 -8.76 -12.99
C ALA A 35 4.83 -8.23 -13.12
N THR A 36 5.42 -7.75 -12.04
CA THR A 36 6.80 -7.23 -12.09
C THR A 36 7.82 -8.29 -12.44
N LYS A 37 7.57 -9.55 -12.07
CA LYS A 37 8.43 -10.66 -12.44
C LYS A 37 8.26 -11.04 -13.90
N GLU A 38 7.02 -11.13 -14.38
CA GLU A 38 6.75 -11.54 -15.77
C GLU A 38 7.29 -10.55 -16.79
N ILE A 39 7.22 -9.25 -16.50
CA ILE A 39 7.76 -8.24 -17.41
C ILE A 39 9.21 -7.86 -17.10
N ASP A 40 9.82 -8.56 -16.15
CA ASP A 40 11.24 -8.46 -15.81
C ASP A 40 11.69 -7.04 -15.43
N VAL A 41 10.91 -6.39 -14.57
CA VAL A 41 11.26 -5.06 -14.05
C VAL A 41 11.76 -5.11 -12.61
N GLY A 42 11.96 -6.31 -12.06
CA GLY A 42 12.51 -6.51 -10.73
C GLY A 42 11.45 -6.73 -9.66
N GLU A 43 11.85 -6.52 -8.42
CA GLU A 43 10.95 -6.68 -7.28
C GLU A 43 9.98 -5.52 -7.17
N LEU A 44 8.77 -5.83 -6.71
CA LEU A 44 7.75 -4.82 -6.46
C LEU A 44 8.18 -3.88 -5.33
N LYS A 45 8.17 -2.58 -5.59
CA LYS A 45 8.51 -1.55 -4.60
C LYS A 45 7.26 -0.94 -3.96
N GLN A 46 6.33 -0.53 -4.78
CA GLN A 46 5.06 0.04 -4.33
C GLN A 46 4.04 -0.03 -5.46
N ILE A 47 2.79 0.15 -5.08
CA ILE A 47 1.68 0.28 -6.04
C ILE A 47 1.10 1.68 -5.90
N ILE A 48 0.93 2.35 -7.02
CA ILE A 48 0.30 3.68 -7.06
C ILE A 48 -0.93 3.58 -7.94
N LEU A 49 -2.10 3.84 -7.36
CA LEU A 49 -3.36 3.86 -8.10
C LEU A 49 -3.80 5.30 -8.25
N GLY A 50 -3.88 5.78 -9.48
CA GLY A 50 -4.34 7.12 -9.78
C GLY A 50 -5.83 7.14 -10.07
N GLY A 51 -6.58 7.89 -9.27
CA GLY A 51 -7.98 8.17 -9.52
C GLY A 51 -8.15 9.61 -10.00
N SER A 52 -9.34 9.95 -10.46
CA SER A 52 -9.62 11.30 -10.93
C SER A 52 -9.64 12.35 -9.80
N SER A 53 -9.83 11.92 -8.55
CA SER A 53 -9.92 12.82 -7.40
C SER A 53 -8.80 12.60 -6.38
N GLY A 54 -7.92 11.63 -6.60
CA GLY A 54 -6.84 11.36 -5.65
C GLY A 54 -6.03 10.14 -6.04
N ILE A 55 -5.12 9.77 -5.18
CA ILE A 55 -4.27 8.60 -5.37
C ILE A 55 -4.35 7.68 -4.16
N MET A 56 -4.08 6.41 -4.39
CA MET A 56 -3.90 5.42 -3.33
C MET A 56 -2.51 4.83 -3.48
N LEU A 57 -1.77 4.74 -2.39
CA LEU A 57 -0.43 4.21 -2.36
C LEU A 57 -0.39 2.98 -1.46
N LEU A 58 0.32 1.94 -1.92
CA LEU A 58 0.44 0.68 -1.22
C LEU A 58 1.90 0.28 -1.17
N ILE A 59 2.48 0.13 0.03
CA ILE A 59 3.88 -0.22 0.23
C ILE A 59 3.99 -1.34 1.25
N GLU A 60 4.81 -2.34 0.97
CA GLU A 60 5.08 -3.40 1.94
C GLU A 60 5.80 -2.85 3.17
N ALA A 61 5.36 -3.31 4.34
CA ALA A 61 5.89 -2.86 5.63
C ALA A 61 6.33 -4.07 6.46
N GLY A 62 7.36 -4.75 5.99
CA GLY A 62 7.84 -6.00 6.56
C GLY A 62 7.13 -7.20 5.94
N THR A 63 7.32 -8.37 6.54
CA THR A 63 6.75 -9.62 6.03
C THR A 63 5.26 -9.72 6.37
N GLY A 64 4.43 -9.89 5.37
CA GLY A 64 3.00 -10.13 5.55
C GLY A 64 2.17 -8.90 5.85
N ARG A 65 2.75 -7.69 5.73
CA ARG A 65 2.04 -6.44 6.02
C ARG A 65 2.31 -5.39 4.96
N ALA A 66 1.37 -4.47 4.84
CA ALA A 66 1.50 -3.35 3.91
C ALA A 66 0.91 -2.08 4.52
N LEU A 67 1.55 -0.97 4.22
CA LEU A 67 1.05 0.36 4.52
C LEU A 67 0.24 0.85 3.34
N THR A 68 -0.99 1.28 3.59
CA THR A 68 -1.89 1.83 2.58
C THR A 68 -2.28 3.23 2.98
N LEU A 69 -2.16 4.17 2.05
CA LEU A 69 -2.67 5.51 2.28
C LEU A 69 -3.27 6.11 1.02
N SER A 70 -4.12 7.10 1.25
CA SER A 70 -4.73 7.84 0.16
C SER A 70 -4.41 9.33 0.33
N ALA A 71 -4.37 10.04 -0.77
CA ALA A 71 -4.08 11.47 -0.79
C ALA A 71 -4.88 12.14 -1.90
N GLU A 72 -5.13 13.43 -1.75
CA GLU A 72 -5.80 14.21 -2.77
C GLU A 72 -4.92 14.36 -4.01
N SER A 73 -5.55 14.55 -5.17
CA SER A 73 -4.83 14.69 -6.44
C SER A 73 -3.86 15.86 -6.48
N SER A 74 -4.10 16.90 -5.67
CA SER A 74 -3.22 18.06 -5.57
C SER A 74 -2.00 17.84 -4.69
N ALA A 75 -1.93 16.70 -3.97
CA ALA A 75 -0.82 16.44 -3.07
C ALA A 75 0.48 16.16 -3.84
N ASN A 76 1.61 16.47 -3.20
CA ASN A 76 2.93 16.20 -3.77
C ASN A 76 3.26 14.70 -3.66
N LEU A 77 3.17 13.98 -4.77
CA LEU A 77 3.39 12.54 -4.80
C LEU A 77 4.80 12.15 -4.38
N GLY A 78 5.81 12.90 -4.80
CA GLY A 78 7.19 12.61 -4.43
C GLY A 78 7.42 12.67 -2.92
N ARG A 79 6.83 13.68 -2.28
CA ARG A 79 6.91 13.83 -0.82
C ARG A 79 6.17 12.72 -0.10
N ILE A 80 4.97 12.38 -0.59
CA ILE A 80 4.17 11.30 -0.01
C ILE A 80 4.91 9.98 -0.11
N LEU A 81 5.52 9.67 -1.25
CA LEU A 81 6.30 8.45 -1.45
C LEU A 81 7.46 8.38 -0.47
N LEU A 82 8.19 9.47 -0.31
CA LEU A 82 9.33 9.50 0.60
C LEU A 82 8.90 9.25 2.04
N ASP A 83 7.87 9.93 2.50
CA ASP A 83 7.35 9.77 3.86
C ASP A 83 6.77 8.38 4.09
N ALA A 84 6.06 7.84 3.10
CA ALA A 84 5.46 6.51 3.18
C ALA A 84 6.53 5.42 3.25
N ARG A 85 7.61 5.54 2.48
CA ARG A 85 8.71 4.58 2.54
C ARG A 85 9.38 4.57 3.90
N LYS A 86 9.59 5.74 4.49
CA LYS A 86 10.14 5.84 5.86
C LYS A 86 9.22 5.20 6.88
N ALA A 87 7.93 5.45 6.78
CA ALA A 87 6.94 4.86 7.67
C ALA A 87 6.90 3.33 7.52
N ALA A 88 6.96 2.83 6.29
CA ALA A 88 6.95 1.39 6.01
C ALA A 88 8.19 0.71 6.60
N MET A 89 9.37 1.34 6.49
CA MET A 89 10.59 0.83 7.09
C MET A 89 10.49 0.74 8.61
N ARG A 90 9.94 1.76 9.25
CA ARG A 90 9.73 1.75 10.71
C ARG A 90 8.76 0.66 11.13
N LEU A 91 7.68 0.48 10.42
CA LEU A 91 6.71 -0.59 10.70
C LEU A 91 7.36 -1.97 10.54
N ALA A 92 8.22 -2.15 9.54
CA ALA A 92 8.95 -3.39 9.34
C ALA A 92 9.88 -3.70 10.53
N GLU A 93 10.58 -2.68 11.03
CA GLU A 93 11.46 -2.82 12.20
C GLU A 93 10.68 -3.20 13.46
N LEU A 94 9.51 -2.59 13.66
CA LEU A 94 8.69 -2.83 14.85
C LEU A 94 7.97 -4.19 14.79
N GLY A 95 7.67 -4.65 13.61
CA GLY A 95 6.91 -5.88 13.43
C GLY A 95 7.72 -7.16 13.36
N GLY A 96 9.02 -7.06 13.45
CA GLY A 96 9.92 -8.21 13.38
C GLY A 96 10.37 -8.53 11.98
#